data_4d9d010cef89a89f5fd76cc0ca12e321
#
_entry.id   4d9d010cef89a89f5fd76cc0ca12e321
#
_cell.length_a   1.000
_cell.length_b   1.000
_cell.length_c   1.000
_cell.angle_alpha   90.00
_cell.angle_beta   90.00
_cell.angle_gamma   90.00
#
_symmetry.space_group_name_H-M   'P 1'
#
loop_
_entity.id
_entity.type
_entity.pdbx_description
1 polymer ?
#
loop_
_entity_poly.entity_id
_entity_poly.type
_entity_poly.pdbx_seq_one_letter_code
_entity_poly.pdbx_strand_id
1 'polypeptide(L)' 'MLKQEFLAQLRDALCGLPQRDIDERLTFYSEIIDDRMEDGLPEEAAVAAVGSVDEIFTQVVADIP' A
#
# COMPACT_ATOMS: atom_id res chain seq x y z
N MET A 1 5.69 11.20 0.04
CA MET A 1 6.27 9.86 0.28
C MET A 1 6.44 9.15 -1.05
N LEU A 2 7.58 8.54 -1.26
CA LEU A 2 7.85 7.77 -2.47
C LEU A 2 7.22 6.38 -2.36
N LYS A 3 6.99 5.76 -3.52
CA LYS A 3 6.39 4.44 -3.60
C LYS A 3 7.13 3.41 -2.74
N GLN A 4 8.47 3.39 -2.83
CA GLN A 4 9.27 2.43 -2.08
C GLN A 4 9.14 2.62 -0.58
N GLU A 5 9.12 3.88 -0.13
CA GLU A 5 8.94 4.19 1.28
C GLU A 5 7.57 3.73 1.78
N PHE A 6 6.54 4.01 0.97
CA PHE A 6 5.18 3.60 1.30
C PHE A 6 5.07 2.09 1.44
N LEU A 7 5.60 1.34 0.46
CA LEU A 7 5.52 -0.11 0.48
C LEU A 7 6.33 -0.70 1.63
N ALA A 8 7.48 -0.12 1.96
CA ALA A 8 8.27 -0.59 3.09
C ALA A 8 7.55 -0.38 4.42
N GLN A 9 6.92 0.79 4.60
CA GLN A 9 6.15 1.07 5.80
C GLN A 9 4.93 0.18 5.91
N LEU A 10 4.28 -0.09 4.78
CA LEU A 10 3.12 -0.98 4.76
C LEU A 10 3.53 -2.40 5.13
N ARG A 11 4.66 -2.87 4.60
CA ARG A 11 5.18 -4.20 4.96
C ARG A 11 5.44 -4.29 6.46
N ASP A 12 6.05 -3.27 7.05
CA ASP A 12 6.31 -3.26 8.49
C ASP A 12 5.02 -3.28 9.29
N ALA A 13 4.01 -2.54 8.84
CA ALA A 13 2.72 -2.50 9.52
C ALA A 13 2.02 -3.86 9.45
N LEU A 14 2.23 -4.61 8.38
CA LEU A 14 1.58 -5.91 8.17
C LEU A 14 2.44 -7.09 8.62
N CYS A 15 3.54 -6.86 9.32
CA CYS A 15 4.51 -7.90 9.63
C CYS A 15 3.97 -9.07 10.46
N GLY A 16 2.82 -8.90 11.11
CA GLY A 16 2.18 -9.98 11.86
C GLY A 16 1.35 -10.94 11.02
N LEU A 17 1.17 -10.64 9.72
CA LEU A 17 0.35 -11.46 8.84
C LEU A 17 1.20 -12.49 8.10
N PRO A 18 0.55 -13.57 7.57
CA PRO A 18 1.26 -14.51 6.70
C PRO A 18 1.89 -13.80 5.51
N GLN A 19 3.03 -14.29 5.05
CA GLN A 19 3.78 -13.67 3.96
C GLN A 19 2.94 -13.54 2.69
N ARG A 20 2.10 -14.53 2.40
CA ARG A 20 1.21 -14.48 1.24
C ARG A 20 0.31 -13.24 1.29
N ASP A 21 -0.29 -13.00 2.45
CA ASP A 21 -1.21 -11.86 2.60
C ASP A 21 -0.47 -10.54 2.44
N ILE A 22 0.74 -10.45 3.01
CA ILE A 22 1.56 -9.26 2.87
C ILE A 22 1.88 -9.02 1.40
N ASP A 23 2.33 -10.05 0.68
CA ASP A 23 2.70 -9.94 -0.73
C ASP A 23 1.51 -9.51 -1.59
N GLU A 24 0.34 -10.09 -1.35
CA GLU A 24 -0.86 -9.74 -2.10
C GLU A 24 -1.23 -8.28 -1.91
N ARG A 25 -1.18 -7.79 -0.67
CA ARG A 25 -1.50 -6.39 -0.39
C ARG A 25 -0.47 -5.44 -0.99
N LEU A 26 0.81 -5.77 -0.88
CA LEU A 26 1.86 -4.93 -1.45
C LEU A 26 1.72 -4.84 -2.97
N THR A 27 1.47 -5.96 -3.63
CA THR A 27 1.28 -6.00 -5.07
C THR A 27 0.06 -5.17 -5.48
N PHE A 28 -1.04 -5.31 -4.75
CA PHE A 28 -2.27 -4.59 -5.04
C PHE A 28 -2.04 -3.07 -5.01
N TYR A 29 -1.45 -2.57 -3.95
CA TYR A 29 -1.24 -1.13 -3.81
C TYR A 29 -0.15 -0.61 -4.74
N SER A 30 0.86 -1.44 -5.03
CA SER A 30 1.89 -1.10 -6.00
C SER A 30 1.27 -0.86 -7.39
N GLU A 31 0.35 -1.72 -7.81
CA GLU A 31 -0.32 -1.57 -9.09
C GLU A 31 -1.19 -0.32 -9.14
N ILE A 32 -1.90 -0.01 -8.06
CA ILE A 32 -2.72 1.19 -8.00
C ILE A 32 -1.85 2.44 -8.14
N ILE A 33 -0.71 2.47 -7.45
CA ILE A 33 0.21 3.60 -7.54
C ILE A 33 0.71 3.75 -8.98
N ASP A 34 1.10 2.65 -9.62
CA ASP A 34 1.57 2.69 -10.99
C ASP A 34 0.51 3.19 -11.96
N ASP A 35 -0.75 2.77 -11.77
CA ASP A 35 -1.86 3.24 -12.59
C ASP A 35 -2.05 4.74 -12.47
N ARG A 36 -1.97 5.27 -11.25
CA ARG A 36 -2.10 6.71 -11.04
C ARG A 36 -0.97 7.48 -11.69
N MET A 37 0.25 6.94 -11.65
CA MET A 37 1.39 7.57 -12.31
C MET A 37 1.22 7.56 -13.83
N GLU A 38 0.67 6.50 -14.39
CA GLU A 38 0.37 6.43 -15.81
C GLU A 38 -0.66 7.47 -16.22
N ASP A 39 -1.59 7.80 -15.33
CA ASP A 39 -2.59 8.82 -15.57
C ASP A 39 -2.01 10.24 -15.50
N GLY A 40 -0.72 10.37 -15.17
CA GLY A 40 -0.04 11.65 -15.16
C GLY A 40 0.23 12.23 -13.79
N LEU A 41 -0.12 11.51 -12.72
CA LEU A 41 0.13 12.00 -11.37
C LEU A 41 1.61 11.84 -11.00
N PRO A 42 2.20 12.81 -10.29
CA PRO A 42 3.52 12.62 -9.69
C PRO A 42 3.49 11.46 -8.71
N GLU A 43 4.64 10.85 -8.48
CA GLU A 43 4.73 9.70 -7.58
C GLU A 43 4.15 9.98 -6.19
N GLU A 44 4.50 11.13 -5.61
CA GLU A 44 4.00 11.48 -4.28
C GLU A 44 2.48 11.63 -4.26
N ALA A 45 1.91 12.22 -5.31
CA ALA A 45 0.46 12.37 -5.41
C ALA A 45 -0.22 11.01 -5.61
N ALA A 46 0.40 10.13 -6.40
CA ALA A 46 -0.12 8.80 -6.62
C ALA A 46 -0.16 7.99 -5.33
N VAL A 47 0.90 8.08 -4.53
CA VAL A 47 0.97 7.39 -3.24
C VAL A 47 -0.08 7.97 -2.28
N ALA A 48 -0.21 9.30 -2.24
CA ALA A 48 -1.19 9.94 -1.37
C ALA A 48 -2.63 9.57 -1.74
N ALA A 49 -2.88 9.35 -3.03
CA ALA A 49 -4.22 8.98 -3.51
C ALA A 49 -4.65 7.59 -3.04
N VAL A 50 -3.70 6.73 -2.74
CA VAL A 50 -3.99 5.38 -2.23
C VAL A 50 -4.48 5.41 -0.78
N GLY A 51 -4.04 6.40 -0.02
CA GLY A 51 -4.36 6.52 1.40
C GLY A 51 -3.10 6.36 2.25
N SER A 52 -3.28 6.49 3.56
CA SER A 52 -2.15 6.34 4.48
C SER A 52 -1.94 4.88 4.85
N VAL A 53 -0.72 4.54 5.30
CA VAL A 53 -0.41 3.20 5.79
C VAL A 53 -1.34 2.84 6.96
N ASP A 54 -1.62 3.79 7.85
CA ASP A 54 -2.49 3.54 9.00
C ASP A 54 -3.91 3.19 8.58
N GLU A 55 -4.45 3.89 7.58
CA GLU A 55 -5.78 3.61 7.07
C GLU A 55 -5.85 2.23 6.43
N ILE A 56 -4.84 1.90 5.63
CA ILE A 56 -4.76 0.59 4.98
C ILE A 56 -4.65 -0.52 6.02
N PHE A 57 -3.79 -0.33 7.02
CA PHE A 57 -3.62 -1.30 8.09
C PHE A 57 -4.95 -1.57 8.81
N THR A 58 -5.69 -0.50 9.11
CA THR A 58 -6.98 -0.62 9.78
C THR A 58 -7.96 -1.45 8.95
N GLN A 59 -7.99 -1.21 7.63
CA GLN A 59 -8.87 -1.97 6.74
C GLN A 59 -8.47 -3.43 6.62
N VAL A 60 -7.17 -3.69 6.53
CA VAL A 60 -6.68 -5.07 6.43
C VAL A 60 -7.01 -5.85 7.68
N VAL A 61 -6.80 -5.26 8.85
CA VAL A 61 -7.11 -5.91 10.13
C VAL A 61 -8.61 -6.15 10.27
N ALA A 62 -9.43 -5.23 9.78
CA ALA A 62 -10.88 -5.38 9.84
C ALA A 62 -11.39 -6.50 8.94
N ASP A 63 -10.66 -6.82 7.86
CA ASP A 63 -11.02 -7.89 6.93
C ASP A 63 -10.60 -9.28 7.42
N ILE A 64 -9.78 -9.35 8.46
CA ILE A 64 -9.35 -10.63 9.02
C ILE A 64 -10.41 -11.13 9.99
N PRO A 65 -10.96 -12.34 9.76
CA PRO A 65 -11.99 -12.90 10.64
C PRO A 65 -11.47 -13.20 12.03
#